data_29763bd5fad0acc88e7037a2c548686d
#
_entry.id   29763bd5fad0acc88e7037a2c548686d
#
_cell.length_a   1.000
_cell.length_b   1.000
_cell.length_c   1.000
_cell.angle_alpha   90.00
_cell.angle_beta   90.00
_cell.angle_gamma   90.00
#
_symmetry.space_group_name_H-M   'P 1'
#
loop_
_entity.id
_entity.type
_entity.pdbx_description
1 polymer ?
#
loop_
_entity_poly.entity_id
_entity_poly.type
_entity_poly.pdbx_seq_one_letter_code
_entity_poly.pdbx_strand_id
1 'polypeptide(L)'
;MNITEMIEAIKSGKKARRACWNGDKFLYYVPAASYIAMTDVAKSIMDESGKVKYKEYIAIHCKDGEVDFYTAPQCDLFANDWQTI
;
A
#
# COMPACT_ATOMS: atom_id res chain seq x y z
N MET A 1 -10.55 0.50 14.93
CA MET A 1 -9.13 0.14 15.18
C MET A 1 -8.25 1.37 15.03
N ASN A 2 -7.13 1.40 15.73
CA ASN A 2 -6.10 2.40 15.48
C ASN A 2 -5.26 2.00 14.24
N ILE A 3 -4.32 2.88 13.84
CA ILE A 3 -3.53 2.64 12.63
C ILE A 3 -2.61 1.40 12.76
N THR A 4 -2.07 1.14 13.95
CA THR A 4 -1.22 -0.03 14.19
C THR A 4 -1.99 -1.32 13.96
N GLU A 5 -3.18 -1.40 14.51
CA GLU A 5 -4.08 -2.54 14.32
C GLU A 5 -4.50 -2.69 12.85
N MET A 6 -4.75 -1.56 12.18
CA MET A 6 -5.07 -1.56 10.76
C MET A 6 -3.92 -2.14 9.93
N ILE A 7 -2.68 -1.71 10.19
CA ILE A 7 -1.50 -2.21 9.47
C ILE A 7 -1.35 -3.72 9.66
N GLU A 8 -1.53 -4.22 10.87
CA GLU A 8 -1.49 -5.66 11.13
C GLU A 8 -2.58 -6.41 10.38
N ALA A 9 -3.78 -5.83 10.32
CA ALA A 9 -4.91 -6.45 9.60
C ALA A 9 -4.65 -6.56 8.11
N ILE A 10 -4.14 -5.50 7.47
CA ILE A 10 -3.84 -5.54 6.03
C ILE A 10 -2.67 -6.47 5.72
N LYS A 11 -1.68 -6.57 6.59
CA LYS A 11 -0.59 -7.55 6.43
C LYS A 11 -1.08 -8.99 6.46
N SER A 12 -2.20 -9.24 7.11
CA SER A 12 -2.84 -10.56 7.11
C SER A 12 -3.71 -10.82 5.88
N GLY A 13 -3.77 -9.87 4.94
CA GLY A 13 -4.49 -10.02 3.68
C GLY A 13 -5.85 -9.33 3.62
N LYS A 14 -6.19 -8.50 4.60
CA LYS A 14 -7.47 -7.79 4.62
C LYS A 14 -7.38 -6.44 3.94
N LYS A 15 -8.52 -5.91 3.52
CA LYS A 15 -8.67 -4.53 3.09
C LYS A 15 -9.09 -3.69 4.28
N ALA A 16 -8.69 -2.42 4.30
CA ALA A 16 -9.07 -1.52 5.37
C ALA A 16 -9.44 -0.14 4.83
N ARG A 17 -10.26 0.57 5.58
CA ARG A 17 -10.62 1.95 5.28
C ARG A 17 -10.98 2.68 6.57
N ARG A 18 -11.00 4.01 6.51
CA ARG A 18 -11.60 4.79 7.57
C ARG A 18 -13.12 4.78 7.44
N ALA A 19 -13.82 4.85 8.55
CA ALA A 19 -15.29 4.85 8.57
C ALA A 19 -15.88 6.01 7.76
N CYS A 20 -15.16 7.14 7.67
CA CYS A 20 -15.59 8.33 6.92
C CYS A 20 -15.32 8.26 5.41
N TRP A 21 -14.62 7.25 4.93
CA TRP A 21 -14.35 7.14 3.49
C TRP A 21 -15.58 6.60 2.76
N ASN A 22 -15.81 7.17 1.57
CA ASN A 22 -16.92 6.79 0.70
C ASN A 22 -16.44 5.98 -0.49
N GLY A 23 -17.35 5.16 -1.04
CA GLY A 23 -17.13 4.43 -2.27
C GLY A 23 -16.15 3.28 -2.12
N ASP A 24 -15.37 3.03 -3.17
CA ASP A 24 -14.52 1.86 -3.31
C ASP A 24 -13.08 2.09 -2.84
N LYS A 25 -12.85 3.18 -2.12
CA LYS A 25 -11.53 3.54 -1.62
C LYS A 25 -11.14 2.64 -0.44
N PHE A 26 -10.00 1.97 -0.55
CA PHE A 26 -9.49 1.11 0.52
C PHE A 26 -7.98 0.99 0.44
N LEU A 27 -7.38 0.57 1.54
CA LEU A 27 -5.96 0.26 1.66
C LEU A 27 -5.73 -1.25 1.65
N TYR A 28 -4.58 -1.66 1.11
CA TYR A 28 -4.12 -3.03 1.22
C TYR A 28 -2.59 -3.07 1.23
N TYR A 29 -2.06 -4.19 1.66
CA TYR A 29 -0.62 -4.39 1.81
C TYR A 29 -0.02 -4.94 0.52
N VAL A 30 1.10 -4.35 0.08
CA VAL A 30 1.89 -4.88 -1.03
C VAL A 30 3.24 -5.33 -0.47
N PRO A 31 3.53 -6.65 -0.51
CA PRO A 31 4.80 -7.15 0.02
C PRO A 31 5.98 -6.73 -0.84
N ALA A 32 7.16 -6.73 -0.23
CA ALA A 32 8.40 -6.52 -0.96
C ALA A 32 8.55 -7.58 -2.06
N ALA A 33 8.99 -7.16 -3.24
CA ALA A 33 9.13 -8.07 -4.38
C ALA A 33 10.21 -7.57 -5.33
N SER A 34 10.66 -8.47 -6.19
CA SER A 34 11.61 -8.15 -7.26
C SER A 34 10.89 -8.14 -8.59
N TYR A 35 11.16 -7.12 -9.39
CA TYR A 35 10.55 -6.95 -10.71
C TYR A 35 11.62 -6.78 -11.79
N ILE A 36 11.32 -7.26 -12.99
CA ILE A 36 12.20 -7.10 -14.15
C ILE A 36 12.36 -5.60 -14.43
N ALA A 37 13.61 -5.17 -14.63
CA ALA A 37 13.92 -3.78 -14.95
C ALA A 37 13.41 -3.43 -16.35
N MET A 38 12.51 -2.45 -16.44
CA MET A 38 11.85 -2.05 -17.68
C MET A 38 12.35 -0.72 -18.22
N THR A 39 12.89 0.13 -17.38
CA THR A 39 13.40 1.46 -17.76
C THR A 39 14.91 1.47 -17.75
N ASP A 40 15.52 2.45 -18.43
CA ASP A 40 16.97 2.59 -18.44
C ASP A 40 17.53 2.85 -17.05
N VAL A 41 16.82 3.63 -16.24
CA VAL A 41 17.22 3.89 -14.85
C VAL A 41 17.16 2.61 -14.03
N ALA A 42 16.09 1.84 -14.12
CA ALA A 42 15.96 0.58 -13.42
C ALA A 42 17.04 -0.42 -13.86
N LYS A 43 17.37 -0.46 -15.15
CA LYS A 43 18.43 -1.31 -15.69
C LYS A 43 19.80 -0.92 -15.14
N SER A 44 20.01 0.35 -14.79
CA SER A 44 21.30 0.83 -14.24
C SER A 44 21.54 0.36 -12.80
N ILE A 45 20.49 -0.06 -12.09
CA ILE A 45 20.55 -0.48 -10.68
C ILE A 45 20.10 -1.93 -10.46
N MET A 46 19.81 -2.66 -11.53
CA MET A 46 19.35 -4.06 -11.45
C MET A 46 20.45 -5.00 -10.96
N ASP A 47 20.03 -6.12 -10.38
CA ASP A 47 20.93 -7.21 -10.00
C ASP A 47 21.31 -8.09 -11.20
N GLU A 48 22.06 -9.15 -10.94
CA GLU A 48 22.53 -10.08 -11.98
C GLU A 48 21.40 -10.78 -12.72
N SER A 49 20.25 -10.94 -12.08
CA SER A 49 19.07 -11.56 -12.70
C SER A 49 18.24 -10.59 -13.54
N GLY A 50 18.66 -9.32 -13.64
CA GLY A 50 17.93 -8.29 -14.38
C GLY A 50 16.74 -7.72 -13.61
N LYS A 51 16.71 -7.89 -12.30
CA LYS A 51 15.60 -7.46 -11.46
C LYS A 51 16.02 -6.41 -10.44
N VAL A 52 15.04 -5.59 -10.05
CA VAL A 52 15.18 -4.59 -8.97
C VAL A 52 14.26 -4.99 -7.82
N LYS A 53 14.78 -4.95 -6.60
CA LYS A 53 13.99 -5.21 -5.39
C LYS A 53 13.30 -3.94 -4.93
N TYR A 54 11.99 -4.04 -4.72
CA TYR A 54 11.17 -2.97 -4.17
C TYR A 54 10.73 -3.33 -2.77
N LYS A 55 10.76 -2.36 -1.86
CA LYS A 55 10.32 -2.55 -0.48
C LYS A 55 8.80 -2.66 -0.41
N GLU A 56 8.32 -3.24 0.69
CA GLU A 56 6.88 -3.30 0.98
C GLU A 56 6.28 -1.90 1.13
N TYR A 57 5.00 -1.77 0.83
CA TYR A 57 4.28 -0.51 1.02
C TYR A 57 2.79 -0.76 1.22
N ILE A 58 2.12 0.30 1.69
CA ILE A 58 0.66 0.31 1.78
C ILE A 58 0.14 0.97 0.51
N ALA A 59 -0.70 0.25 -0.23
CA ALA A 59 -1.35 0.75 -1.43
C ALA A 59 -2.73 1.29 -1.11
N ILE A 60 -3.12 2.34 -1.83
CA ILE A 60 -4.48 2.85 -1.79
C ILE A 60 -5.15 2.59 -3.14
N HIS A 61 -6.27 1.87 -3.11
CA HIS A 61 -7.13 1.72 -4.26
C HIS A 61 -8.02 2.96 -4.33
N CYS A 62 -7.86 3.74 -5.39
CA CYS A 62 -8.54 5.01 -5.55
C CYS A 62 -9.91 4.84 -6.19
N LYS A 63 -10.74 5.86 -6.05
CA LYS A 63 -12.11 5.89 -6.57
C LYS A 63 -12.18 5.72 -8.09
N ASP A 64 -11.14 6.11 -8.82
CA ASP A 64 -11.02 5.95 -10.27
C ASP A 64 -10.58 4.55 -10.72
N GLY A 65 -10.34 3.64 -9.75
CA GLY A 65 -9.87 2.29 -10.02
C GLY A 65 -8.36 2.14 -10.10
N GLU A 66 -7.61 3.22 -9.99
CA GLU A 66 -6.14 3.17 -10.00
C GLU A 66 -5.59 2.96 -8.58
N VAL A 67 -4.36 2.49 -8.53
CA VAL A 67 -3.65 2.23 -7.28
C VAL A 67 -2.48 3.17 -7.15
N ASP A 68 -2.30 3.72 -5.95
CA ASP A 68 -1.18 4.62 -5.64
C ASP A 68 -0.57 4.21 -4.29
N PHE A 69 0.58 4.78 -3.98
CA PHE A 69 1.16 4.67 -2.65
C PHE A 69 0.31 5.46 -1.66
N TYR A 70 0.04 4.85 -0.52
CA TYR A 70 -0.68 5.55 0.53
C TYR A 70 0.30 6.37 1.38
N THR A 71 0.05 7.67 1.47
CA THR A 71 0.74 8.58 2.39
C THR A 71 -0.26 9.03 3.43
N ALA A 72 -0.03 8.63 4.68
CA ALA A 72 -0.99 8.88 5.75
C ALA A 72 -0.96 10.36 6.19
N PRO A 73 -2.05 11.11 6.02
CA PRO A 73 -2.16 12.43 6.64
C PRO A 73 -2.28 12.29 8.17
N GLN A 74 -2.03 13.38 8.89
CA GLN A 74 -2.02 13.35 10.35
C GLN A 74 -3.34 12.80 10.93
N CYS A 75 -4.48 13.18 10.36
CA CYS A 75 -5.77 12.71 10.84
C CYS A 75 -5.93 11.20 10.73
N ASP A 76 -5.32 10.56 9.73
CA ASP A 76 -5.36 9.12 9.56
C ASP A 76 -4.42 8.42 10.55
N LEU A 77 -3.26 9.03 10.87
CA LEU A 77 -2.30 8.48 11.82
C LEU A 77 -2.89 8.32 13.22
N PHE A 78 -3.71 9.26 13.65
CA PHE A 78 -4.30 9.27 14.99
C PHE A 78 -5.76 8.79 15.03
N ALA A 79 -6.29 8.31 13.92
CA ALA A 79 -7.66 7.85 13.84
C ALA A 79 -7.86 6.54 14.61
N ASN A 80 -9.06 6.38 15.18
CA ASN A 80 -9.48 5.17 15.86
C ASN A 80 -10.64 4.46 15.16
N ASP A 81 -11.04 4.97 14.01
CA ASP A 81 -12.20 4.48 13.24
C ASP A 81 -11.80 3.65 12.02
N TRP A 82 -10.58 3.14 12.00
CA TRP A 82 -10.17 2.19 10.97
C TRP A 82 -11.01 0.92 11.06
N GLN A 83 -11.42 0.40 9.93
CA GLN A 83 -12.22 -0.82 9.86
C GLN A 83 -11.76 -1.69 8.69
N THR A 84 -11.90 -2.99 8.85
CA THR A 84 -11.66 -3.96 7.76
C THR A 84 -12.93 -4.17 6.97
N ILE A 85 -12.74 -4.50 5.71
CA ILE A 85 -13.85 -4.73 4.80
C ILE A 85 -13.84 -6.18 4.36
#